data_da421f587bd23aa789284b5185491a9d
#
_entry.id   da421f587bd23aa789284b5185491a9d
#
_cell.length_a   1.000
_cell.length_b   1.000
_cell.length_c   1.000
_cell.angle_alpha   90.00
_cell.angle_beta   90.00
_cell.angle_gamma   90.00
#
_symmetry.space_group_name_H-M   'P 1'
#
loop_
_entity.id
_entity.type
_entity.pdbx_description
1 polymer ?
#
loop_
_entity_poly.entity_id
_entity_poly.type
_entity_poly.pdbx_seq_one_letter_code
_entity_poly.pdbx_strand_id
1 'polypeptide(L)'
;MGVRTLAFGCDVKDSASIRAVVEKTVNEFGQIDILINNAGTSWGELTEDMTLEQWHKVIETNLTGTFLFSQAVGKVMISQRRGKLINIASVAGMRGSPPSFSAIGYSASKGGVIIFTKDLACKWGMYNIQVNAIAPGWFPTDMSDGIIQRNKESLLANIPLGRFGGPNDLKGAAIFLASDASDFVTGHTLVVDGGQSA
;
A
#
# COMPACT_ATOMS: atom_id res chain seq x y z
N MET A 1 -12.97 22.30 3.40
CA MET A 1 -13.58 21.50 2.32
C MET A 1 -14.84 20.85 2.86
N GLY A 2 -16.00 21.09 2.26
CA GLY A 2 -17.30 20.57 2.75
C GLY A 2 -17.66 19.24 2.08
N VAL A 3 -16.86 18.19 2.31
CA VAL A 3 -17.19 16.83 1.86
C VAL A 3 -17.76 16.00 3.00
N ARG A 4 -18.72 15.12 2.71
CA ARG A 4 -19.22 14.14 3.69
C ARG A 4 -18.11 13.11 3.96
N THR A 5 -17.94 12.75 5.23
CA THR A 5 -16.94 11.77 5.66
C THR A 5 -17.54 10.80 6.67
N LEU A 6 -17.02 9.57 6.66
CA LEU A 6 -17.27 8.57 7.70
C LEU A 6 -15.92 8.08 8.24
N ALA A 7 -15.88 7.77 9.54
CA ALA A 7 -14.71 7.18 10.17
C ALA A 7 -15.15 5.93 10.95
N PHE A 8 -14.40 4.85 10.79
CA PHE A 8 -14.65 3.56 11.42
C PHE A 8 -13.39 3.02 12.10
N GLY A 9 -13.54 2.44 13.30
CA GLY A 9 -12.53 1.52 13.82
C GLY A 9 -12.63 0.20 13.04
N CYS A 10 -11.51 -0.26 12.47
CA CYS A 10 -11.47 -1.50 11.70
C CYS A 10 -10.09 -2.16 11.84
N ASP A 11 -10.06 -3.43 12.25
CA ASP A 11 -8.87 -4.26 12.11
C ASP A 11 -8.86 -4.85 10.69
N VAL A 12 -7.81 -4.52 9.93
CA VAL A 12 -7.66 -5.00 8.55
C VAL A 12 -7.48 -6.52 8.44
N LYS A 13 -7.24 -7.20 9.55
CA LYS A 13 -7.14 -8.66 9.63
C LYS A 13 -8.50 -9.33 9.88
N ASP A 14 -9.51 -8.57 10.29
CA ASP A 14 -10.85 -9.11 10.59
C ASP A 14 -11.81 -8.90 9.42
N SER A 15 -12.12 -10.00 8.73
CA SER A 15 -13.03 -10.00 7.59
C SER A 15 -14.46 -9.57 7.93
N ALA A 16 -14.92 -9.76 9.18
CA ALA A 16 -16.24 -9.33 9.61
C ALA A 16 -16.29 -7.81 9.79
N SER A 17 -15.26 -7.24 10.44
CA SER A 17 -15.08 -5.80 10.57
C SER A 17 -15.01 -5.10 9.21
N ILE A 18 -14.23 -5.67 8.28
CA ILE A 18 -14.11 -5.15 6.91
C ILE A 18 -15.47 -5.15 6.19
N ARG A 19 -16.22 -6.25 6.23
CA ARG A 19 -17.55 -6.31 5.60
C ARG A 19 -18.48 -5.24 6.16
N ALA A 20 -18.51 -5.06 7.48
CA ALA A 20 -19.34 -4.04 8.11
C ALA A 20 -18.98 -2.62 7.66
N VAL A 21 -17.68 -2.30 7.49
CA VAL A 21 -17.22 -1.01 6.97
C VAL A 21 -17.66 -0.83 5.52
N VAL A 22 -17.50 -1.84 4.67
CA VAL A 22 -17.89 -1.77 3.25
C VAL A 22 -19.40 -1.58 3.12
N GLU A 23 -20.21 -2.36 3.85
CA GLU A 23 -21.67 -2.24 3.85
C GLU A 23 -22.13 -0.86 4.30
N LYS A 24 -21.59 -0.33 5.40
CA LYS A 24 -21.92 1.03 5.88
C LYS A 24 -21.52 2.09 4.86
N THR A 25 -20.39 1.95 4.20
CA THR A 25 -19.93 2.88 3.16
C THR A 25 -20.87 2.87 1.97
N VAL A 26 -21.27 1.69 1.48
CA VAL A 26 -22.21 1.57 0.36
C VAL A 26 -23.59 2.10 0.74
N ASN A 27 -24.08 1.82 1.96
CA ASN A 27 -25.37 2.32 2.43
C ASN A 27 -25.43 3.85 2.51
N GLU A 28 -24.31 4.50 2.86
CA GLU A 28 -24.23 5.97 3.00
C GLU A 28 -23.98 6.68 1.66
N PHE A 29 -23.09 6.12 0.81
CA PHE A 29 -22.62 6.80 -0.40
C PHE A 29 -23.14 6.17 -1.70
N GLY A 30 -23.76 4.98 -1.65
CA GLY A 30 -24.30 4.28 -2.79
C GLY A 30 -23.29 3.47 -3.59
N GLN A 31 -22.01 3.84 -3.56
CA GLN A 31 -20.94 3.22 -4.35
C GLN A 31 -19.57 3.38 -3.70
N ILE A 32 -18.57 2.65 -4.23
CA ILE A 32 -17.15 2.83 -3.90
C ILE A 32 -16.38 2.93 -5.20
N ASP A 33 -15.86 4.10 -5.52
CA ASP A 33 -15.10 4.36 -6.75
C ASP A 33 -13.62 4.07 -6.59
N ILE A 34 -13.06 4.33 -5.39
CA ILE A 34 -11.63 4.24 -5.12
C ILE A 34 -11.41 3.50 -3.81
N LEU A 35 -10.50 2.51 -3.82
CA LEU A 35 -9.95 1.88 -2.62
C LEU A 35 -8.46 2.17 -2.55
N ILE A 36 -7.99 2.69 -1.41
CA ILE A 36 -6.56 2.83 -1.11
C ILE A 36 -6.23 1.91 0.07
N ASN A 37 -5.51 0.82 -0.20
CA ASN A 37 -4.98 -0.07 0.83
C ASN A 37 -3.67 0.52 1.38
N ASN A 38 -3.78 1.29 2.45
CA ASN A 38 -2.65 2.00 3.05
C ASN A 38 -2.20 1.41 4.39
N ALA A 39 -3.05 0.66 5.08
CA ALA A 39 -2.70 0.06 6.36
C ALA A 39 -1.45 -0.81 6.26
N GLY A 40 -0.54 -0.64 7.21
CA GLY A 40 0.71 -1.38 7.19
C GLY A 40 1.47 -1.25 8.50
N THR A 41 2.33 -2.24 8.75
CA THR A 41 3.23 -2.28 9.90
C THR A 41 4.58 -2.87 9.49
N SER A 42 5.58 -2.67 10.32
CA SER A 42 6.90 -3.26 10.14
C SER A 42 7.37 -3.88 11.46
N TRP A 43 8.32 -4.80 11.36
CA TRP A 43 9.03 -5.35 12.49
C TRP A 43 10.50 -5.53 12.11
N GLY A 44 11.39 -4.98 12.95
CA GLY A 44 12.84 -5.08 12.76
C GLY A 44 13.40 -6.19 13.64
N GLU A 45 13.90 -7.27 13.00
CA GLU A 45 14.57 -8.38 13.66
C GLU A 45 15.53 -9.05 12.69
N LEU A 46 16.63 -9.66 13.19
CA LEU A 46 17.47 -10.51 12.37
C LEU A 46 16.65 -11.69 11.85
N THR A 47 16.96 -12.14 10.64
CA THR A 47 16.16 -13.17 9.97
C THR A 47 16.15 -14.48 10.77
N GLU A 48 17.30 -14.85 11.31
CA GLU A 48 17.50 -16.07 12.12
C GLU A 48 16.79 -16.02 13.48
N ASP A 49 16.49 -14.83 14.00
CA ASP A 49 15.87 -14.63 15.32
C ASP A 49 14.40 -14.24 15.22
N MET A 50 13.88 -13.96 14.01
CA MET A 50 12.50 -13.54 13.79
C MET A 50 11.52 -14.67 14.17
N THR A 51 10.64 -14.41 15.12
CA THR A 51 9.60 -15.36 15.50
C THR A 51 8.45 -15.40 14.49
N LEU A 52 7.71 -16.52 14.45
CA LEU A 52 6.51 -16.61 13.61
C LEU A 52 5.44 -15.57 13.97
N GLU A 53 5.34 -15.21 15.24
CA GLU A 53 4.39 -14.17 15.68
C GLU A 53 4.73 -12.81 15.06
N GLN A 54 6.01 -12.41 15.08
CA GLN A 54 6.49 -11.18 14.46
C GLN A 54 6.28 -11.18 12.94
N TRP A 55 6.59 -12.32 12.31
CA TRP A 55 6.34 -12.53 10.88
C TRP A 55 4.85 -12.41 10.55
N HIS A 56 3.99 -13.15 11.25
CA HIS A 56 2.53 -13.13 11.05
C HIS A 56 1.95 -11.74 11.24
N LYS A 57 2.37 -11.01 12.29
CA LYS A 57 1.94 -9.62 12.51
C LYS A 57 2.12 -8.75 11.28
N VAL A 58 3.25 -8.87 10.59
CA VAL A 58 3.55 -8.06 9.40
C VAL A 58 2.80 -8.58 8.17
N ILE A 59 2.82 -9.88 7.92
CA ILE A 59 2.16 -10.48 6.74
C ILE A 59 0.64 -10.31 6.82
N GLU A 60 0.04 -10.55 7.97
CA GLU A 60 -1.41 -10.45 8.14
C GLU A 60 -1.91 -9.01 7.96
N THR A 61 -1.17 -8.03 8.49
CA THR A 61 -1.56 -6.63 8.31
C THR A 61 -1.34 -6.17 6.87
N ASN A 62 -0.13 -6.37 6.32
CA ASN A 62 0.27 -5.74 5.07
C ASN A 62 -0.27 -6.45 3.82
N LEU A 63 -0.28 -7.78 3.83
CA LEU A 63 -0.64 -8.57 2.65
C LEU A 63 -2.03 -9.16 2.78
N THR A 64 -2.33 -9.88 3.86
CA THR A 64 -3.65 -10.47 4.07
C THR A 64 -4.72 -9.39 4.21
N GLY A 65 -4.45 -8.32 4.96
CA GLY A 65 -5.38 -7.18 5.09
C GLY A 65 -5.65 -6.49 3.74
N THR A 66 -4.61 -6.29 2.93
CA THR A 66 -4.77 -5.79 1.55
C THR A 66 -5.66 -6.70 0.71
N PHE A 67 -5.47 -8.02 0.77
CA PHE A 67 -6.33 -8.99 0.09
C PHE A 67 -7.78 -8.91 0.57
N LEU A 68 -8.02 -8.92 1.88
CA LEU A 68 -9.36 -8.93 2.46
C LEU A 68 -10.17 -7.68 2.07
N PHE A 69 -9.57 -6.49 2.17
CA PHE A 69 -10.23 -5.25 1.72
C PHE A 69 -10.46 -5.24 0.21
N SER A 70 -9.46 -5.67 -0.57
CA SER A 70 -9.62 -5.77 -2.04
C SER A 70 -10.74 -6.73 -2.40
N GLN A 71 -10.86 -7.88 -1.73
CA GLN A 71 -11.94 -8.85 -1.96
C GLN A 71 -13.31 -8.28 -1.63
N ALA A 72 -13.44 -7.61 -0.48
CA ALA A 72 -14.73 -7.07 -0.04
C ALA A 72 -15.21 -5.92 -0.93
N VAL A 73 -14.34 -4.93 -1.21
CA VAL A 73 -14.65 -3.78 -2.08
C VAL A 73 -14.75 -4.22 -3.54
N GLY A 74 -13.94 -5.19 -3.96
CA GLY A 74 -13.94 -5.71 -5.31
C GLY A 74 -15.31 -6.27 -5.74
N LYS A 75 -16.06 -6.92 -4.84
CA LYS A 75 -17.44 -7.37 -5.13
C LYS A 75 -18.33 -6.18 -5.52
N VAL A 76 -18.18 -5.05 -4.84
CA VAL A 76 -18.93 -3.81 -5.14
C VAL A 76 -18.50 -3.26 -6.49
N MET A 77 -17.19 -3.09 -6.72
CA MET A 77 -16.64 -2.55 -7.96
C MET A 77 -16.95 -3.42 -9.20
N ILE A 78 -16.94 -4.75 -9.05
CA ILE A 78 -17.33 -5.70 -10.12
C ILE A 78 -18.80 -5.50 -10.50
N SER A 79 -19.69 -5.35 -9.52
CA SER A 79 -21.09 -5.05 -9.78
C SER A 79 -21.29 -3.69 -10.44
N GLN A 80 -20.50 -2.70 -10.06
CA GLN A 80 -20.49 -1.35 -10.66
C GLN A 80 -19.89 -1.32 -12.07
N ARG A 81 -19.09 -2.33 -12.45
CA ARG A 81 -18.28 -2.36 -13.68
C ARG A 81 -17.32 -1.15 -13.77
N ARG A 82 -16.85 -0.70 -12.63
CA ARG A 82 -15.95 0.45 -12.50
C ARG A 82 -15.29 0.44 -11.12
N GLY A 83 -14.00 0.84 -11.07
CA GLY A 83 -13.31 1.09 -9.81
C GLY A 83 -11.81 1.29 -9.98
N LYS A 84 -11.19 1.94 -9.01
CA LYS A 84 -9.74 2.11 -8.94
C LYS A 84 -9.22 1.63 -7.60
N LEU A 85 -8.26 0.71 -7.65
CA LEU A 85 -7.66 0.11 -6.48
C LEU A 85 -6.17 0.48 -6.44
N ILE A 86 -5.74 1.10 -5.34
CA ILE A 86 -4.37 1.59 -5.15
C ILE A 86 -3.80 0.91 -3.91
N ASN A 87 -2.79 0.08 -4.10
CA ASN A 87 -2.09 -0.59 -3.01
C ASN A 87 -0.82 0.18 -2.63
N ILE A 88 -0.60 0.44 -1.34
CA ILE A 88 0.67 1.03 -0.89
C ILE A 88 1.69 -0.08 -0.65
N ALA A 89 2.56 -0.26 -1.64
CA ALA A 89 3.72 -1.14 -1.60
C ALA A 89 4.92 -0.45 -0.89
N SER A 90 6.13 -0.71 -1.36
CA SER A 90 7.37 -0.04 -0.95
C SER A 90 8.49 -0.41 -1.93
N VAL A 91 9.50 0.42 -2.08
CA VAL A 91 10.75 0.05 -2.75
C VAL A 91 11.45 -1.15 -2.09
N ALA A 92 11.20 -1.39 -0.79
CA ALA A 92 11.69 -2.57 -0.08
C ALA A 92 11.09 -3.88 -0.58
N GLY A 93 9.95 -3.86 -1.28
CA GLY A 93 9.36 -5.02 -1.94
C GLY A 93 9.89 -5.28 -3.36
N MET A 94 10.72 -4.39 -3.89
CA MET A 94 11.21 -4.47 -5.28
C MET A 94 12.61 -5.09 -5.37
N ARG A 95 13.38 -5.03 -4.30
CA ARG A 95 14.77 -5.51 -4.24
C ARG A 95 15.15 -5.92 -2.83
N GLY A 96 16.27 -6.66 -2.69
CA GLY A 96 16.85 -6.94 -1.39
C GLY A 96 17.34 -5.67 -0.69
N SER A 97 17.33 -5.68 0.61
CA SER A 97 17.84 -4.61 1.47
C SER A 97 19.26 -4.91 1.95
N PRO A 98 20.06 -3.88 2.28
CA PRO A 98 21.38 -4.09 2.86
C PRO A 98 21.29 -4.80 4.23
N PRO A 99 22.35 -5.47 4.69
CA PRO A 99 22.33 -6.21 5.98
C PRO A 99 21.96 -5.37 7.20
N SER A 100 22.16 -4.05 7.14
CA SER A 100 21.76 -3.11 8.19
C SER A 100 20.25 -2.87 8.29
N PHE A 101 19.44 -3.41 7.36
CA PHE A 101 17.99 -3.25 7.34
C PHE A 101 17.30 -4.58 7.62
N SER A 102 17.11 -4.89 8.89
CA SER A 102 16.54 -6.15 9.37
C SER A 102 15.01 -6.10 9.38
N ALA A 103 14.36 -6.18 8.21
CA ALA A 103 12.90 -6.12 8.08
C ALA A 103 12.38 -7.10 6.99
N ILE A 104 12.83 -8.35 7.04
CA ILE A 104 12.53 -9.35 6.01
C ILE A 104 11.03 -9.57 5.82
N GLY A 105 10.24 -9.64 6.89
CA GLY A 105 8.79 -9.78 6.83
C GLY A 105 8.12 -8.61 6.11
N TYR A 106 8.61 -7.38 6.34
CA TYR A 106 8.13 -6.20 5.64
C TYR A 106 8.42 -6.26 4.14
N SER A 107 9.68 -6.55 3.78
CA SER A 107 10.08 -6.67 2.37
C SER A 107 9.28 -7.75 1.65
N ALA A 108 9.13 -8.93 2.25
CA ALA A 108 8.33 -10.03 1.72
C ALA A 108 6.86 -9.62 1.54
N SER A 109 6.25 -8.96 2.55
CA SER A 109 4.87 -8.50 2.46
C SER A 109 4.66 -7.48 1.34
N LYS A 110 5.58 -6.52 1.17
CA LYS A 110 5.49 -5.47 0.14
C LYS A 110 5.81 -6.02 -1.26
N GLY A 111 6.68 -7.02 -1.39
CA GLY A 111 6.85 -7.79 -2.62
C GLY A 111 5.59 -8.56 -2.99
N GLY A 112 4.96 -9.20 -2.01
CA GLY A 112 3.65 -9.85 -2.17
C GLY A 112 2.57 -8.90 -2.65
N VAL A 113 2.50 -7.68 -2.11
CA VAL A 113 1.55 -6.63 -2.56
C VAL A 113 1.79 -6.23 -4.02
N ILE A 114 3.05 -6.14 -4.45
CA ILE A 114 3.38 -5.80 -5.85
C ILE A 114 2.87 -6.89 -6.80
N ILE A 115 3.13 -8.16 -6.52
CA ILE A 115 2.65 -9.27 -7.35
C ILE A 115 1.14 -9.42 -7.27
N PHE A 116 0.54 -9.29 -6.08
CA PHE A 116 -0.91 -9.26 -5.90
C PHE A 116 -1.58 -8.19 -6.77
N THR A 117 -1.00 -6.98 -6.83
CA THR A 117 -1.49 -5.89 -7.68
C THR A 117 -1.53 -6.28 -9.15
N LYS A 118 -0.44 -6.86 -9.66
CA LYS A 118 -0.34 -7.28 -11.07
C LYS A 118 -1.35 -8.38 -11.41
N ASP A 119 -1.43 -9.41 -10.58
CA ASP A 119 -2.33 -10.54 -10.81
C ASP A 119 -3.80 -10.11 -10.73
N LEU A 120 -4.14 -9.25 -9.77
CA LEU A 120 -5.50 -8.73 -9.64
C LEU A 120 -5.90 -7.82 -10.81
N ALA A 121 -4.97 -7.00 -11.32
CA ALA A 121 -5.18 -6.18 -12.51
C ALA A 121 -5.55 -7.03 -13.75
N CYS A 122 -4.83 -8.14 -13.96
CA CYS A 122 -5.14 -9.08 -15.05
C CYS A 122 -6.54 -9.69 -14.91
N LYS A 123 -6.98 -9.98 -13.68
CA LYS A 123 -8.27 -10.61 -13.41
C LYS A 123 -9.45 -9.63 -13.48
N TRP A 124 -9.24 -8.39 -13.08
CA TRP A 124 -10.33 -7.43 -12.94
C TRP A 124 -10.41 -6.39 -14.05
N GLY A 125 -9.45 -6.34 -14.97
CA GLY A 125 -9.49 -5.47 -16.13
C GLY A 125 -10.75 -5.66 -16.99
N MET A 126 -11.26 -6.90 -17.11
CA MET A 126 -12.51 -7.20 -17.82
C MET A 126 -13.76 -6.56 -17.19
N TYR A 127 -13.67 -6.13 -15.94
CA TYR A 127 -14.73 -5.40 -15.23
C TYR A 127 -14.51 -3.89 -15.23
N ASN A 128 -13.54 -3.39 -16.02
CA ASN A 128 -13.15 -1.97 -16.04
C ASN A 128 -12.66 -1.48 -14.67
N ILE A 129 -11.88 -2.31 -13.96
CA ILE A 129 -11.27 -1.96 -12.68
C ILE A 129 -9.76 -1.86 -12.88
N GLN A 130 -9.19 -0.69 -12.61
CA GLN A 130 -7.74 -0.50 -12.61
C GLN A 130 -7.17 -0.79 -11.22
N VAL A 131 -6.15 -1.63 -11.19
CA VAL A 131 -5.46 -2.03 -9.96
C VAL A 131 -3.98 -1.68 -10.08
N ASN A 132 -3.52 -0.73 -9.27
CA ASN A 132 -2.14 -0.25 -9.30
C ASN A 132 -1.53 -0.20 -7.90
N ALA A 133 -0.23 -0.04 -7.83
CA ALA A 133 0.48 0.18 -6.57
C ALA A 133 1.30 1.48 -6.61
N ILE A 134 1.50 2.08 -5.44
CA ILE A 134 2.55 3.09 -5.22
C ILE A 134 3.63 2.43 -4.39
N ALA A 135 4.90 2.58 -4.77
CA ALA A 135 6.05 2.12 -4.02
C ALA A 135 6.86 3.33 -3.51
N PRO A 136 6.56 3.81 -2.30
CA PRO A 136 7.34 4.89 -1.70
C PRO A 136 8.76 4.44 -1.33
N GLY A 137 9.72 5.38 -1.42
CA GLY A 137 11.01 5.31 -0.75
C GLY A 137 10.92 5.75 0.71
N TRP A 138 11.89 6.54 1.16
CA TRP A 138 11.94 7.04 2.52
C TRP A 138 11.07 8.30 2.71
N PHE A 139 10.04 8.15 3.52
CA PHE A 139 9.14 9.22 3.99
C PHE A 139 9.15 9.24 5.51
N PRO A 140 9.41 10.39 6.17
CA PRO A 140 9.29 10.52 7.62
C PRO A 140 7.86 10.25 8.08
N THR A 141 7.70 9.24 8.93
CA THR A 141 6.44 8.82 9.55
C THR A 141 6.78 8.15 10.87
N ASP A 142 5.81 7.96 11.76
CA ASP A 142 6.01 7.26 13.04
C ASP A 142 6.70 5.89 12.87
N MET A 143 6.45 5.21 11.76
CA MET A 143 7.06 3.91 11.45
C MET A 143 8.54 4.03 11.08
N SER A 144 8.95 5.07 10.38
CA SER A 144 10.27 5.23 9.78
C SER A 144 11.21 6.16 10.55
N ASP A 145 10.67 7.05 11.40
CA ASP A 145 11.43 8.11 12.06
C ASP A 145 12.62 7.58 12.85
N GLY A 146 12.45 6.52 13.63
CA GLY A 146 13.54 5.94 14.39
C GLY A 146 14.69 5.38 13.53
N ILE A 147 14.39 4.90 12.32
CA ILE A 147 15.39 4.41 11.35
C ILE A 147 16.06 5.61 10.67
N ILE A 148 15.26 6.57 10.23
CA ILE A 148 15.75 7.79 9.57
C ILE A 148 16.69 8.55 10.48
N GLN A 149 16.34 8.77 11.75
CA GLN A 149 17.19 9.50 12.68
C GLN A 149 18.55 8.81 12.90
N ARG A 150 18.57 7.48 13.03
CA ARG A 150 19.82 6.72 13.27
C ARG A 150 20.73 6.63 12.03
N ASN A 151 20.16 6.72 10.81
CA ASN A 151 20.87 6.42 9.57
C ASN A 151 20.77 7.56 8.54
N LYS A 152 20.47 8.79 8.96
CA LYS A 152 20.10 9.92 8.09
C LYS A 152 21.08 10.14 6.95
N GLU A 153 22.36 10.27 7.26
CA GLU A 153 23.40 10.57 6.25
C GLU A 153 23.53 9.44 5.23
N SER A 154 23.60 8.19 5.71
CA SER A 154 23.69 7.01 4.85
C SER A 154 22.46 6.84 3.96
N LEU A 155 21.27 7.10 4.47
CA LEU A 155 20.05 7.04 3.68
C LEU A 155 19.99 8.14 2.63
N LEU A 156 20.33 9.38 2.98
CA LEU A 156 20.36 10.51 2.05
C LEU A 156 21.40 10.33 0.94
N ALA A 157 22.56 9.74 1.25
CA ALA A 157 23.58 9.45 0.24
C ALA A 157 23.10 8.51 -0.87
N ASN A 158 22.06 7.71 -0.60
CA ASN A 158 21.46 6.77 -1.56
C ASN A 158 20.20 7.32 -2.26
N ILE A 159 19.84 8.58 -2.04
CA ILE A 159 18.68 9.22 -2.67
C ILE A 159 19.20 10.31 -3.62
N PRO A 160 19.15 10.12 -4.95
CA PRO A 160 19.63 11.12 -5.92
C PRO A 160 19.08 12.53 -5.73
N LEU A 161 17.81 12.68 -5.32
CA LEU A 161 17.24 14.01 -5.03
C LEU A 161 17.73 14.62 -3.70
N GLY A 162 18.59 13.94 -2.92
CA GLY A 162 19.23 14.45 -1.72
C GLY A 162 18.32 14.79 -0.55
N ARG A 163 17.07 14.33 -0.58
CA ARG A 163 16.07 14.57 0.49
C ARG A 163 15.13 13.40 0.66
N PHE A 164 14.53 13.31 1.82
CA PHE A 164 13.38 12.42 2.06
C PHE A 164 12.12 12.96 1.40
N GLY A 165 11.18 12.06 1.09
CA GLY A 165 9.87 12.44 0.60
C GLY A 165 9.05 13.18 1.67
N GLY A 166 8.29 14.19 1.24
CA GLY A 166 7.36 14.91 2.07
C GLY A 166 5.89 14.55 1.74
N PRO A 167 4.92 15.04 2.53
CA PRO A 167 3.50 14.71 2.34
C PRO A 167 2.96 15.02 0.94
N ASN A 168 3.51 16.02 0.26
CA ASN A 168 3.06 16.41 -1.07
C ASN A 168 3.63 15.52 -2.20
N ASP A 169 4.74 14.84 -1.95
CA ASP A 169 5.39 14.02 -2.98
C ASP A 169 4.57 12.76 -3.34
N LEU A 170 3.72 12.26 -2.43
CA LEU A 170 2.81 11.13 -2.72
C LEU A 170 1.44 11.55 -3.24
N LYS A 171 1.00 12.77 -2.95
CA LYS A 171 -0.34 13.23 -3.33
C LYS A 171 -0.57 13.20 -4.84
N GLY A 172 0.40 13.67 -5.63
CA GLY A 172 0.32 13.67 -7.09
C GLY A 172 0.17 12.26 -7.66
N ALA A 173 0.95 11.30 -7.17
CA ALA A 173 0.87 9.90 -7.56
C ALA A 173 -0.50 9.28 -7.21
N ALA A 174 -0.99 9.53 -6.00
CA ALA A 174 -2.30 9.04 -5.56
C ALA A 174 -3.45 9.64 -6.38
N ILE A 175 -3.42 10.96 -6.63
CA ILE A 175 -4.43 11.66 -7.45
C ILE A 175 -4.40 11.14 -8.90
N PHE A 176 -3.22 10.97 -9.50
CA PHE A 176 -3.07 10.41 -10.84
C PHE A 176 -3.73 9.02 -10.93
N LEU A 177 -3.37 8.11 -10.03
CA LEU A 177 -3.91 6.75 -10.05
C LEU A 177 -5.40 6.66 -9.66
N ALA A 178 -5.92 7.66 -8.95
CA ALA A 178 -7.33 7.76 -8.57
C ALA A 178 -8.22 8.46 -9.60
N SER A 179 -7.65 9.11 -10.59
CA SER A 179 -8.37 9.90 -11.59
C SER A 179 -8.47 9.20 -12.96
N ASP A 180 -9.33 9.73 -13.83
CA ASP A 180 -9.50 9.24 -15.21
C ASP A 180 -8.21 9.36 -16.05
N ALA A 181 -7.24 10.18 -15.62
CA ALA A 181 -5.92 10.27 -16.26
C ALA A 181 -5.14 8.94 -16.26
N SER A 182 -5.51 7.99 -15.42
CA SER A 182 -4.91 6.66 -15.32
C SER A 182 -5.82 5.53 -15.84
N ASP A 183 -6.85 5.81 -16.64
CA ASP A 183 -7.81 4.78 -17.07
C ASP A 183 -7.19 3.68 -17.92
N PHE A 184 -6.06 3.95 -18.58
CA PHE A 184 -5.32 2.94 -19.36
C PHE A 184 -4.06 2.45 -18.62
N VAL A 185 -3.98 2.65 -17.29
CA VAL A 185 -2.89 2.21 -16.43
C VAL A 185 -3.43 1.18 -15.44
N THR A 186 -3.01 -0.08 -15.58
CA THR A 186 -3.36 -1.15 -14.64
C THR A 186 -2.19 -2.13 -14.48
N GLY A 187 -2.05 -2.75 -13.32
CA GLY A 187 -0.94 -3.64 -12.97
C GLY A 187 0.40 -2.94 -12.77
N HIS A 188 0.42 -1.61 -12.75
CA HIS A 188 1.63 -0.82 -12.61
C HIS A 188 1.99 -0.59 -11.12
N THR A 189 3.30 -0.52 -10.86
CA THR A 189 3.84 -0.07 -9.57
C THR A 189 4.57 1.25 -9.80
N LEU A 190 3.94 2.34 -9.40
CA LEU A 190 4.50 3.69 -9.51
C LEU A 190 5.47 3.94 -8.36
N VAL A 191 6.76 4.02 -8.69
CA VAL A 191 7.82 4.31 -7.72
C VAL A 191 7.87 5.80 -7.41
N VAL A 192 7.93 6.14 -6.12
CA VAL A 192 8.05 7.52 -5.64
C VAL A 192 9.11 7.55 -4.53
N ASP A 193 10.39 7.65 -4.91
CA ASP A 193 11.51 7.39 -3.99
C ASP A 193 12.71 8.35 -4.16
N GLY A 194 12.55 9.41 -4.95
CA GLY A 194 13.62 10.36 -5.21
C GLY A 194 14.80 9.80 -6.01
N GLY A 195 14.58 8.69 -6.75
CA GLY A 195 15.60 8.01 -7.56
C GLY A 195 16.38 6.92 -6.81
N GLN A 196 16.01 6.59 -5.58
CA GLN A 196 16.72 5.61 -4.75
C GLN A 196 16.82 4.22 -5.40
N SER A 197 15.90 3.83 -6.22
CA SER A 197 15.84 2.50 -6.86
C SER A 197 16.13 2.51 -8.36
N ALA A 198 16.60 3.64 -8.90
CA ALA A 198 16.96 3.79 -10.31
C ALA A 198 18.24 3.06 -10.66
#